data_695ffe797b197792bd5db16c8929cb46
#
_entry.id   695ffe797b197792bd5db16c8929cb46
#
_cell.length_a   1.000
_cell.length_b   1.000
_cell.length_c   1.000
_cell.angle_alpha   90.00
_cell.angle_beta   90.00
_cell.angle_gamma   90.00
#
_symmetry.space_group_name_H-M   'P 1'
#
loop_
_entity.id
_entity.type
_entity.pdbx_description
1 polymer ?
#
loop_
_entity_poly.entity_id
_entity_poly.type
_entity_poly.pdbx_seq_one_letter_code
_entity_poly.pdbx_strand_id
1 'polypeptide(L)'
;MSKADIIVGIQWGDEGKGKVVDKLCENYDFVCRSAGGHNAGHTIWVNGVRYALHLMPSGVLHPRCINIIGNGVVVSPEVLIAEMAQFENLKGRLYISDRAHLNLKHHSLIDIAKEKLKGKNAIGTTGKGIGPSYADKINRTGHRVGELLEPQRLCEALMKDFEANKTFFEMLEIEIPSAEELLADLKRFNEILTPYITDTTRMLWKALDEDKRVLLEGAQGSMLDIDHGTYPYVTSSSTISAGALIGLGLNPKETGNIIGIVKAYTTRVGNGAFPTEDKGEDGEKIAQIGKEIGVSTGRKRRCGWFDAVAVRYTARLNGLDALSLMKLDVLDGFEKIKICRAYEYKGMEIDYIPSDLENVQPIYEEMDGWDKVFGIKDYDLLPENAKKYIARLEELAGVKVKYISTSPERDDTIIL
;
A
#
# COMPACT_ATOMS: atom_id res chain seq x y z
N MET A 1 3.32 7.44 27.75
CA MET A 1 3.97 6.98 26.50
C MET A 1 2.99 7.18 25.36
N SER A 2 3.39 7.95 24.39
CA SER A 2 2.68 8.12 23.13
C SER A 2 2.59 6.78 22.39
N LYS A 3 1.59 6.64 21.54
CA LYS A 3 1.37 5.44 20.74
C LYS A 3 1.39 5.81 19.26
N ALA A 4 1.79 4.86 18.44
CA ALA A 4 1.83 5.03 16.99
C ALA A 4 0.47 4.62 16.38
N ASP A 5 -0.19 5.56 15.68
CA ASP A 5 -1.40 5.27 14.92
C ASP A 5 -1.03 4.61 13.58
N ILE A 6 -1.90 3.73 13.09
CA ILE A 6 -1.64 2.91 11.92
C ILE A 6 -2.72 3.14 10.86
N ILE A 7 -2.32 3.38 9.62
CA ILE A 7 -3.22 3.42 8.47
C ILE A 7 -2.96 2.20 7.59
N VAL A 8 -3.98 1.40 7.35
CA VAL A 8 -3.93 0.22 6.49
C VAL A 8 -5.01 0.25 5.42
N GLY A 9 -4.70 -0.24 4.22
CA GLY A 9 -5.74 -0.56 3.23
C GLY A 9 -6.41 -1.89 3.59
N ILE A 10 -7.71 -1.98 3.48
CA ILE A 10 -8.46 -3.17 3.92
C ILE A 10 -9.18 -3.90 2.78
N GLN A 11 -8.88 -3.53 1.54
CA GLN A 11 -9.31 -4.22 0.31
C GLN A 11 -8.07 -4.72 -0.44
N TRP A 12 -8.06 -4.66 -1.77
CA TRP A 12 -6.95 -5.11 -2.65
C TRP A 12 -5.99 -3.98 -3.06
N GLY A 13 -5.75 -3.00 -2.19
CA GLY A 13 -4.90 -1.85 -2.49
C GLY A 13 -5.63 -0.74 -3.24
N ASP A 14 -4.93 0.37 -3.46
CA ASP A 14 -5.44 1.55 -4.17
C ASP A 14 -6.71 2.18 -3.56
N GLU A 15 -6.93 1.98 -2.24
CA GLU A 15 -8.08 2.51 -1.51
C GLU A 15 -8.04 4.04 -1.36
N GLY A 16 -6.89 4.68 -1.59
CA GLY A 16 -6.72 6.12 -1.43
C GLY A 16 -6.04 6.52 -0.12
N LYS A 17 -5.22 5.62 0.44
CA LYS A 17 -4.46 5.86 1.69
C LYS A 17 -3.71 7.18 1.71
N GLY A 18 -3.04 7.55 0.61
CA GLY A 18 -2.25 8.77 0.52
C GLY A 18 -3.02 10.05 0.88
N LYS A 19 -4.27 10.18 0.43
CA LYS A 19 -5.13 11.33 0.78
C LYS A 19 -5.37 11.41 2.30
N VAL A 20 -5.65 10.28 2.93
CA VAL A 20 -5.94 10.23 4.38
C VAL A 20 -4.68 10.50 5.19
N VAL A 21 -3.56 9.87 4.82
CA VAL A 21 -2.27 10.13 5.48
C VAL A 21 -1.92 11.61 5.37
N ASP A 22 -1.99 12.18 4.16
CA ASP A 22 -1.72 13.58 3.91
C ASP A 22 -2.62 14.50 4.76
N LYS A 23 -3.94 14.25 4.84
CA LYS A 23 -4.86 15.01 5.68
C LYS A 23 -4.52 14.92 7.17
N LEU A 24 -4.10 13.75 7.64
CA LEU A 24 -3.79 13.54 9.05
C LEU A 24 -2.39 14.04 9.44
N CYS A 25 -1.45 14.15 8.49
CA CYS A 25 -0.06 14.55 8.74
C CYS A 25 0.10 15.86 9.52
N GLU A 26 -0.86 16.79 9.41
CA GLU A 26 -0.85 18.06 10.17
C GLU A 26 -0.79 17.83 11.67
N ASN A 27 -1.23 16.65 12.13
CA ASN A 27 -1.30 16.27 13.53
C ASN A 27 -0.17 15.35 13.98
N TYR A 28 0.80 15.03 13.13
CA TYR A 28 1.85 14.07 13.44
C TYR A 28 3.24 14.67 13.28
N ASP A 29 4.17 14.27 14.16
CA ASP A 29 5.58 14.63 14.06
C ASP A 29 6.34 13.72 13.10
N PHE A 30 5.91 12.43 13.02
CA PHE A 30 6.55 11.41 12.21
C PHE A 30 5.54 10.70 11.31
N VAL A 31 5.94 10.44 10.05
CA VAL A 31 5.21 9.59 9.10
C VAL A 31 6.15 8.51 8.58
N CYS A 32 5.77 7.23 8.75
CA CYS A 32 6.67 6.10 8.58
C CYS A 32 6.13 5.07 7.61
N ARG A 33 6.88 4.74 6.55
CA ARG A 33 6.63 3.59 5.68
C ARG A 33 7.20 2.33 6.30
N SER A 34 6.38 1.30 6.43
CA SER A 34 6.72 0.07 7.16
C SER A 34 7.02 -1.12 6.26
N ALA A 35 6.50 -1.16 5.04
CA ALA A 35 6.58 -2.32 4.15
C ALA A 35 6.43 -1.96 2.68
N GLY A 36 6.57 -2.94 1.80
CA GLY A 36 6.50 -2.79 0.35
C GLY A 36 7.75 -2.15 -0.22
N GLY A 37 7.64 -1.54 -1.36
CA GLY A 37 8.72 -0.85 -2.06
C GLY A 37 8.11 0.15 -3.03
N HIS A 38 8.80 0.43 -4.12
CA HIS A 38 8.32 1.37 -5.14
C HIS A 38 7.21 0.80 -6.06
N ASN A 39 6.67 -0.39 -5.74
CA ASN A 39 5.43 -0.90 -6.30
C ASN A 39 4.18 -0.17 -5.75
N ALA A 40 4.28 0.48 -4.59
CA ALA A 40 3.24 1.36 -4.10
C ALA A 40 3.12 2.61 -4.98
N GLY A 41 1.93 3.22 -5.01
CA GLY A 41 1.71 4.48 -5.71
C GLY A 41 0.65 5.28 -4.96
N HIS A 42 1.11 6.30 -4.21
CA HIS A 42 0.23 7.24 -3.52
C HIS A 42 0.12 8.51 -4.36
N THR A 43 -1.06 8.78 -4.91
CA THR A 43 -1.31 10.07 -5.59
C THR A 43 -1.99 11.01 -4.60
N ILE A 44 -1.39 12.18 -4.44
CA ILE A 44 -1.86 13.23 -3.55
C ILE A 44 -1.96 14.52 -4.35
N TRP A 45 -3.06 15.24 -4.17
CA TRP A 45 -3.26 16.55 -4.78
C TRP A 45 -3.12 17.63 -3.71
N VAL A 46 -2.19 18.56 -3.92
CA VAL A 46 -1.94 19.69 -3.01
C VAL A 46 -1.93 20.97 -3.84
N ASN A 47 -2.87 21.86 -3.59
CA ASN A 47 -2.98 23.15 -4.30
C ASN A 47 -3.01 22.98 -5.83
N GLY A 48 -3.71 21.97 -6.35
CA GLY A 48 -3.80 21.67 -7.79
C GLY A 48 -2.57 20.99 -8.39
N VAL A 49 -1.54 20.73 -7.62
CA VAL A 49 -0.35 19.97 -8.05
C VAL A 49 -0.48 18.52 -7.65
N ARG A 50 -0.23 17.63 -8.62
CA ARG A 50 -0.27 16.18 -8.42
C ARG A 50 1.12 15.66 -8.03
N TYR A 51 1.20 14.98 -6.88
CA TYR A 51 2.39 14.24 -6.44
C TYR A 51 2.11 12.74 -6.52
N ALA A 52 3.05 12.00 -7.12
CA ALA A 52 3.00 10.54 -7.18
C ALA A 52 4.17 9.97 -6.37
N LEU A 53 3.87 9.50 -5.16
CA LEU A 53 4.87 8.97 -4.24
C LEU A 53 4.92 7.44 -4.33
N HIS A 54 6.11 6.87 -4.39
CA HIS A 54 6.35 5.43 -4.45
C HIS A 54 7.07 4.89 -3.22
N LEU A 55 8.21 5.47 -2.85
CA LEU A 55 9.01 5.12 -1.67
C LEU A 55 8.89 6.16 -0.57
N MET A 56 8.80 7.44 -0.94
CA MET A 56 8.68 8.53 0.02
C MET A 56 7.39 8.41 0.84
N PRO A 57 7.44 8.58 2.18
CA PRO A 57 6.23 8.71 2.98
C PRO A 57 5.43 9.95 2.59
N SER A 58 4.10 9.88 2.71
CA SER A 58 3.20 10.99 2.34
C SER A 58 3.43 12.26 3.17
N GLY A 59 4.01 12.14 4.35
CA GLY A 59 4.39 13.25 5.21
C GLY A 59 5.46 14.19 4.62
N VAL A 60 6.13 13.79 3.52
CA VAL A 60 7.13 14.64 2.85
C VAL A 60 6.55 15.99 2.37
N LEU A 61 5.26 15.99 2.05
CA LEU A 61 4.50 17.19 1.63
C LEU A 61 4.27 18.19 2.77
N HIS A 62 4.50 17.79 4.02
CA HIS A 62 4.35 18.63 5.20
C HIS A 62 5.72 19.04 5.77
N PRO A 63 6.09 20.34 5.78
CA PRO A 63 7.44 20.78 6.16
C PRO A 63 7.86 20.42 7.59
N ARG A 64 6.90 20.18 8.49
CA ARG A 64 7.16 19.84 9.90
C ARG A 64 7.32 18.35 10.17
N CYS A 65 6.86 17.49 9.23
CA CYS A 65 6.92 16.04 9.41
C CYS A 65 8.32 15.50 9.17
N ILE A 66 8.74 14.61 10.05
CA ILE A 66 9.88 13.72 9.86
C ILE A 66 9.37 12.46 9.15
N ASN A 67 10.06 12.05 8.10
CA ASN A 67 9.66 10.96 7.24
C ASN A 67 10.63 9.79 7.42
N ILE A 68 10.11 8.59 7.67
CA ILE A 68 10.93 7.39 7.89
C ILE A 68 10.58 6.31 6.86
N ILE A 69 11.61 5.79 6.21
CA ILE A 69 11.54 4.54 5.45
C ILE A 69 12.10 3.45 6.36
N GLY A 70 11.21 2.57 6.86
CA GLY A 70 11.52 1.57 7.87
C GLY A 70 12.21 0.33 7.32
N ASN A 71 12.65 -0.53 8.24
CA ASN A 71 13.38 -1.77 7.94
C ASN A 71 12.56 -2.83 7.20
N GLY A 72 11.25 -2.73 7.19
CA GLY A 72 10.38 -3.62 6.41
C GLY A 72 10.27 -3.26 4.93
N VAL A 73 10.72 -2.08 4.52
CA VAL A 73 10.69 -1.62 3.12
C VAL A 73 11.86 -2.22 2.33
N VAL A 74 11.61 -2.57 1.06
CA VAL A 74 12.67 -2.85 0.08
C VAL A 74 12.93 -1.60 -0.75
N VAL A 75 14.12 -1.05 -0.62
CA VAL A 75 14.51 0.27 -1.11
C VAL A 75 15.27 0.17 -2.42
N SER A 76 14.70 0.73 -3.50
CA SER A 76 15.47 0.97 -4.71
C SER A 76 16.17 2.34 -4.59
N PRO A 77 17.51 2.37 -4.49
CA PRO A 77 18.26 3.62 -4.37
C PRO A 77 18.00 4.56 -5.55
N GLU A 78 17.97 4.02 -6.76
CA GLU A 78 17.77 4.79 -7.98
C GLU A 78 16.39 5.49 -8.00
N VAL A 79 15.32 4.73 -7.69
CA VAL A 79 13.96 5.28 -7.64
C VAL A 79 13.82 6.29 -6.52
N LEU A 80 14.40 6.00 -5.34
CA LEU A 80 14.33 6.92 -4.21
C LEU A 80 15.04 8.24 -4.51
N ILE A 81 16.24 8.21 -5.10
CA ILE A 81 16.99 9.42 -5.48
C ILE A 81 16.19 10.26 -6.49
N ALA A 82 15.59 9.62 -7.49
CA ALA A 82 14.75 10.32 -8.47
C ALA A 82 13.51 10.95 -7.82
N GLU A 83 12.92 10.28 -6.83
CA GLU A 83 11.77 10.80 -6.09
C GLU A 83 12.18 11.94 -5.14
N MET A 84 13.31 11.81 -4.45
CA MET A 84 13.89 12.86 -3.58
C MET A 84 14.16 14.17 -4.33
N ALA A 85 14.54 14.09 -5.62
CA ALA A 85 14.83 15.26 -6.44
C ALA A 85 13.61 16.19 -6.65
N GLN A 86 12.40 15.73 -6.36
CA GLN A 86 11.18 16.54 -6.42
C GLN A 86 10.96 17.42 -5.18
N PHE A 87 11.76 17.22 -4.13
CA PHE A 87 11.55 17.88 -2.84
C PHE A 87 12.80 18.63 -2.38
N GLU A 88 12.58 19.79 -1.80
CA GLU A 88 13.63 20.56 -1.15
C GLU A 88 13.71 20.24 0.36
N ASN A 89 14.83 20.56 0.97
CA ASN A 89 15.02 20.53 2.42
C ASN A 89 14.73 19.16 3.08
N LEU A 90 15.12 18.06 2.45
CA LEU A 90 14.92 16.71 2.99
C LEU A 90 15.89 16.38 4.14
N LYS A 91 17.07 17.04 4.21
CA LYS A 91 18.07 16.80 5.26
C LYS A 91 17.47 17.14 6.63
N GLY A 92 17.51 16.19 7.57
CA GLY A 92 16.87 16.33 8.88
C GLY A 92 15.36 16.01 8.88
N ARG A 93 14.77 15.73 7.71
CA ARG A 93 13.34 15.40 7.57
C ARG A 93 13.06 14.05 6.91
N LEU A 94 14.03 13.44 6.26
CA LEU A 94 13.96 12.10 5.71
C LEU A 94 15.01 11.23 6.37
N TYR A 95 14.62 10.02 6.76
CA TYR A 95 15.53 9.01 7.29
C TYR A 95 15.20 7.64 6.72
N ILE A 96 16.23 6.86 6.42
CA ILE A 96 16.15 5.54 5.84
C ILE A 96 16.79 4.56 6.83
N SER A 97 16.08 3.48 7.14
CA SER A 97 16.63 2.44 8.01
C SER A 97 17.87 1.80 7.38
N ASP A 98 18.95 1.76 8.13
CA ASP A 98 20.15 0.99 7.81
C ASP A 98 19.86 -0.51 7.64
N ARG A 99 18.76 -0.99 8.23
CA ARG A 99 18.31 -2.41 8.18
C ARG A 99 17.32 -2.70 7.06
N ALA A 100 16.83 -1.69 6.32
CA ALA A 100 16.02 -1.92 5.13
C ALA A 100 16.83 -2.67 4.07
N HIS A 101 16.16 -3.46 3.22
CA HIS A 101 16.85 -4.22 2.18
C HIS A 101 16.93 -3.44 0.88
N LEU A 102 18.02 -3.62 0.16
CA LEU A 102 18.22 -3.03 -1.16
C LEU A 102 17.37 -3.77 -2.20
N ASN A 103 16.71 -3.01 -3.06
CA ASN A 103 16.11 -3.49 -4.29
C ASN A 103 16.93 -2.92 -5.45
N LEU A 104 17.81 -3.73 -6.02
CA LEU A 104 18.72 -3.37 -7.09
C LEU A 104 18.18 -3.81 -8.45
N LYS A 105 18.81 -3.35 -9.53
CA LYS A 105 18.37 -3.58 -10.91
C LYS A 105 18.14 -5.06 -11.24
N HIS A 106 19.00 -5.96 -10.77
CA HIS A 106 18.85 -7.40 -11.03
C HIS A 106 17.56 -7.99 -10.46
N HIS A 107 17.04 -7.48 -9.35
CA HIS A 107 15.73 -7.91 -8.81
C HIS A 107 14.59 -7.63 -9.81
N SER A 108 14.58 -6.44 -10.42
CA SER A 108 13.57 -6.11 -11.43
C SER A 108 13.70 -6.97 -12.69
N LEU A 109 14.92 -7.25 -13.12
CA LEU A 109 15.16 -8.14 -14.26
C LEU A 109 14.69 -9.57 -13.97
N ILE A 110 14.97 -10.10 -12.75
CA ILE A 110 14.47 -11.41 -12.32
C ILE A 110 12.94 -11.45 -12.28
N ASP A 111 12.30 -10.40 -11.76
CA ASP A 111 10.83 -10.30 -11.67
C ASP A 111 10.20 -10.37 -13.06
N ILE A 112 10.69 -9.57 -14.00
CA ILE A 112 10.22 -9.54 -15.38
C ILE A 112 10.43 -10.88 -16.08
N ALA A 113 11.62 -11.47 -15.95
CA ALA A 113 11.94 -12.75 -16.58
C ALA A 113 11.06 -13.89 -16.04
N LYS A 114 10.88 -13.96 -14.72
CA LYS A 114 10.01 -14.97 -14.09
C LYS A 114 8.54 -14.82 -14.51
N GLU A 115 8.02 -13.61 -14.62
CA GLU A 115 6.64 -13.38 -15.10
C GLU A 115 6.49 -13.80 -16.57
N LYS A 116 7.48 -13.52 -17.41
CA LYS A 116 7.50 -13.97 -18.81
C LYS A 116 7.46 -15.49 -18.91
N LEU A 117 8.24 -16.21 -18.09
CA LEU A 117 8.29 -17.67 -18.07
C LEU A 117 6.97 -18.31 -17.63
N LYS A 118 6.24 -17.67 -16.71
CA LYS A 118 4.92 -18.17 -16.25
C LYS A 118 3.83 -18.07 -17.32
N GLY A 119 3.98 -17.21 -18.31
CA GLY A 119 3.02 -17.04 -19.41
C GLY A 119 1.58 -16.80 -18.89
N LYS A 120 0.66 -17.72 -19.20
CA LYS A 120 -0.75 -17.61 -18.78
C LYS A 120 -0.96 -17.70 -17.26
N ASN A 121 0.01 -18.26 -16.53
CA ASN A 121 -0.02 -18.41 -15.08
C ASN A 121 0.71 -17.24 -14.38
N ALA A 122 0.98 -16.16 -15.08
CA ALA A 122 1.61 -14.97 -14.51
C ALA A 122 0.75 -14.39 -13.37
N ILE A 123 1.40 -13.95 -12.31
CA ILE A 123 0.73 -13.32 -11.16
C ILE A 123 0.22 -11.92 -11.54
N GLY A 124 0.90 -11.29 -12.50
CA GLY A 124 0.64 -9.91 -12.89
C GLY A 124 1.40 -8.92 -12.01
N THR A 125 2.66 -9.23 -11.67
CA THR A 125 3.52 -8.35 -10.88
C THR A 125 3.73 -6.99 -11.54
N THR A 126 4.32 -6.07 -10.79
CA THR A 126 4.66 -4.74 -11.33
C THR A 126 5.98 -4.73 -12.10
N GLY A 127 6.73 -5.85 -12.14
CA GLY A 127 8.06 -5.94 -12.75
C GLY A 127 9.13 -5.11 -12.02
N LYS A 128 8.87 -4.69 -10.78
CA LYS A 128 9.74 -3.79 -10.01
C LYS A 128 10.70 -4.53 -9.05
N GLY A 129 10.76 -5.86 -9.13
CA GLY A 129 11.67 -6.67 -8.34
C GLY A 129 11.35 -6.78 -6.86
N ILE A 130 10.13 -6.43 -6.46
CA ILE A 130 9.74 -6.46 -5.03
C ILE A 130 9.75 -7.88 -4.50
N GLY A 131 9.13 -8.83 -5.23
CA GLY A 131 9.12 -10.25 -4.87
C GLY A 131 10.52 -10.84 -4.73
N PRO A 132 11.40 -10.75 -5.75
CA PRO A 132 12.79 -11.19 -5.66
C PRO A 132 13.56 -10.58 -4.47
N SER A 133 13.41 -9.28 -4.21
CA SER A 133 14.08 -8.62 -3.08
C SER A 133 13.62 -9.14 -1.72
N TYR A 134 12.31 -9.40 -1.54
CA TYR A 134 11.80 -10.06 -0.33
C TYR A 134 12.23 -11.54 -0.25
N ALA A 135 12.32 -12.25 -1.38
CA ALA A 135 12.84 -13.61 -1.40
C ALA A 135 14.29 -13.66 -0.90
N ASP A 136 15.16 -12.77 -1.35
CA ASP A 136 16.52 -12.68 -0.89
C ASP A 136 16.62 -12.33 0.60
N LYS A 137 15.76 -11.43 1.09
CA LYS A 137 15.63 -11.14 2.52
C LYS A 137 15.33 -12.40 3.33
N ILE A 138 14.36 -13.21 2.91
CA ILE A 138 13.94 -14.43 3.62
C ILE A 138 15.00 -15.54 3.48
N ASN A 139 15.63 -15.65 2.32
CA ASN A 139 16.75 -16.56 2.07
C ASN A 139 18.04 -16.14 2.82
N ARG A 140 18.08 -14.92 3.34
CA ARG A 140 19.25 -14.34 4.03
C ARG A 140 20.45 -14.13 3.09
N THR A 141 20.15 -13.86 1.83
CA THR A 141 21.10 -13.51 0.77
C THR A 141 21.00 -12.03 0.36
N GLY A 142 19.99 -11.31 0.87
CA GLY A 142 19.77 -9.91 0.55
C GLY A 142 20.70 -8.96 1.28
N HIS A 143 21.02 -7.85 0.63
CA HIS A 143 21.85 -6.77 1.14
C HIS A 143 21.03 -5.65 1.78
N ARG A 144 21.56 -5.04 2.82
CA ARG A 144 20.90 -3.96 3.55
C ARG A 144 21.35 -2.57 3.08
N VAL A 145 20.50 -1.58 3.29
CA VAL A 145 20.81 -0.17 2.95
C VAL A 145 22.05 0.32 3.68
N GLY A 146 22.27 -0.10 4.93
CA GLY A 146 23.47 0.25 5.69
C GLY A 146 24.80 -0.20 5.04
N GLU A 147 24.77 -1.22 4.19
CA GLU A 147 25.96 -1.68 3.46
C GLU A 147 26.39 -0.69 2.36
N LEU A 148 25.50 0.23 1.93
CA LEU A 148 25.88 1.33 1.05
C LEU A 148 26.95 2.26 1.66
N LEU A 149 27.11 2.28 2.97
CA LEU A 149 28.16 3.05 3.64
C LEU A 149 29.58 2.56 3.30
N GLU A 150 29.70 1.31 2.84
CA GLU A 150 30.95 0.68 2.40
C GLU A 150 30.79 0.14 0.96
N PRO A 151 30.67 1.01 -0.08
CA PRO A 151 30.30 0.61 -1.44
C PRO A 151 31.27 -0.38 -2.10
N GLN A 152 32.55 -0.33 -1.75
CA GLN A 152 33.54 -1.27 -2.25
C GLN A 152 33.25 -2.70 -1.74
N ARG A 153 33.02 -2.86 -0.44
CA ARG A 153 32.72 -4.12 0.21
C ARG A 153 31.39 -4.71 -0.30
N LEU A 154 30.38 -3.86 -0.46
CA LEU A 154 29.09 -4.25 -1.02
C LEU A 154 29.22 -4.72 -2.47
N CYS A 155 30.03 -4.04 -3.29
CA CYS A 155 30.31 -4.46 -4.66
C CYS A 155 30.95 -5.85 -4.70
N GLU A 156 31.96 -6.09 -3.88
CA GLU A 156 32.64 -7.40 -3.80
C GLU A 156 31.67 -8.51 -3.37
N ALA A 157 30.78 -8.24 -2.42
CA ALA A 157 29.76 -9.19 -1.97
C ALA A 157 28.77 -9.51 -3.11
N LEU A 158 28.20 -8.49 -3.76
CA LEU A 158 27.29 -8.66 -4.88
C LEU A 158 27.91 -9.41 -6.05
N MET A 159 29.17 -9.12 -6.40
CA MET A 159 29.86 -9.86 -7.48
C MET A 159 30.05 -11.34 -7.14
N LYS A 160 30.31 -11.68 -5.87
CA LYS A 160 30.35 -13.09 -5.41
C LYS A 160 28.98 -13.75 -5.54
N ASP A 161 27.92 -13.05 -5.17
CA ASP A 161 26.54 -13.57 -5.28
C ASP A 161 26.14 -13.78 -6.74
N PHE A 162 26.52 -12.86 -7.62
CA PHE A 162 26.27 -12.99 -9.06
C PHE A 162 27.04 -14.19 -9.65
N GLU A 163 28.29 -14.39 -9.30
CA GLU A 163 29.07 -15.54 -9.78
C GLU A 163 28.48 -16.86 -9.24
N ALA A 164 28.10 -16.91 -7.96
CA ALA A 164 27.46 -18.09 -7.36
C ALA A 164 26.12 -18.45 -8.02
N ASN A 165 25.40 -17.47 -8.55
CA ASN A 165 24.11 -17.64 -9.23
C ASN A 165 24.19 -17.50 -10.75
N LYS A 166 25.39 -17.57 -11.35
CA LYS A 166 25.62 -17.31 -12.78
C LYS A 166 24.72 -18.13 -13.70
N THR A 167 24.61 -19.44 -13.48
CA THR A 167 23.75 -20.32 -14.26
C THR A 167 22.27 -19.89 -14.21
N PHE A 168 21.80 -19.38 -13.06
CA PHE A 168 20.45 -18.88 -12.92
C PHE A 168 20.23 -17.59 -13.73
N PHE A 169 21.19 -16.67 -13.74
CA PHE A 169 21.12 -15.46 -14.56
C PHE A 169 21.17 -15.77 -16.05
N GLU A 170 22.04 -16.69 -16.46
CA GLU A 170 22.12 -17.17 -17.84
C GLU A 170 20.81 -17.81 -18.31
N MET A 171 20.19 -18.66 -17.48
CA MET A 171 18.88 -19.28 -17.78
C MET A 171 17.77 -18.24 -17.93
N LEU A 172 17.83 -17.14 -17.23
CA LEU A 172 16.87 -16.03 -17.32
C LEU A 172 17.24 -14.99 -18.39
N GLU A 173 18.33 -15.18 -19.11
CA GLU A 173 18.86 -14.22 -20.11
C GLU A 173 19.14 -12.83 -19.50
N ILE A 174 19.64 -12.80 -18.26
CA ILE A 174 19.95 -11.56 -17.53
C ILE A 174 21.46 -11.31 -17.59
N GLU A 175 21.85 -10.16 -18.12
CA GLU A 175 23.24 -9.71 -18.12
C GLU A 175 23.64 -9.20 -16.72
N ILE A 176 24.75 -9.70 -16.22
CA ILE A 176 25.37 -9.26 -14.97
C ILE A 176 26.22 -8.03 -15.27
N PRO A 177 26.11 -6.92 -14.51
CA PRO A 177 26.95 -5.75 -14.72
C PRO A 177 28.42 -6.06 -14.42
N SER A 178 29.33 -5.34 -15.03
CA SER A 178 30.74 -5.37 -14.65
C SER A 178 30.93 -4.83 -13.22
N ALA A 179 32.01 -5.25 -12.56
CA ALA A 179 32.33 -4.74 -11.21
C ALA A 179 32.54 -3.21 -11.21
N GLU A 180 33.07 -2.65 -12.30
CA GLU A 180 33.29 -1.21 -12.44
C GLU A 180 31.96 -0.45 -12.53
N GLU A 181 31.02 -0.91 -13.34
CA GLU A 181 29.69 -0.32 -13.49
C GLU A 181 28.91 -0.38 -12.16
N LEU A 182 28.90 -1.57 -11.55
CA LEU A 182 28.23 -1.76 -10.27
C LEU A 182 28.82 -0.85 -9.17
N LEU A 183 30.13 -0.79 -9.07
CA LEU A 183 30.81 0.06 -8.08
C LEU A 183 30.54 1.55 -8.32
N ALA A 184 30.48 1.99 -9.58
CA ALA A 184 30.15 3.36 -9.91
C ALA A 184 28.75 3.74 -9.42
N ASP A 185 27.75 2.87 -9.67
CA ASP A 185 26.40 3.06 -9.17
C ASP A 185 26.33 3.08 -7.64
N LEU A 186 26.98 2.12 -6.97
CA LEU A 186 26.99 2.06 -5.51
C LEU A 186 27.66 3.28 -4.86
N LYS A 187 28.73 3.82 -5.45
CA LYS A 187 29.37 5.04 -4.99
C LYS A 187 28.44 6.24 -5.13
N ARG A 188 27.75 6.37 -6.26
CA ARG A 188 26.73 7.41 -6.49
C ARG A 188 25.59 7.33 -5.45
N PHE A 189 25.08 6.12 -5.18
CA PHE A 189 24.07 5.91 -4.16
C PHE A 189 24.57 6.25 -2.75
N ASN A 190 25.79 5.84 -2.42
CA ASN A 190 26.44 6.19 -1.14
C ASN A 190 26.55 7.71 -0.96
N GLU A 191 27.09 8.44 -1.95
CA GLU A 191 27.26 9.89 -1.87
C GLU A 191 25.95 10.63 -1.56
N ILE A 192 24.86 10.22 -2.22
CA ILE A 192 23.56 10.90 -2.09
C ILE A 192 22.80 10.44 -0.83
N LEU A 193 22.80 9.14 -0.52
CA LEU A 193 21.91 8.58 0.51
C LEU A 193 22.54 8.52 1.91
N THR A 194 23.85 8.53 2.05
CA THR A 194 24.55 8.47 3.36
C THR A 194 23.98 9.44 4.41
N PRO A 195 23.68 10.72 4.07
CA PRO A 195 23.16 11.66 5.07
C PRO A 195 21.77 11.28 5.64
N TYR A 196 21.09 10.33 5.04
CA TYR A 196 19.73 9.90 5.39
C TYR A 196 19.69 8.51 6.06
N ILE A 197 20.78 7.73 5.99
CA ILE A 197 20.85 6.36 6.53
C ILE A 197 21.12 6.40 8.03
N THR A 198 20.26 5.74 8.83
CA THR A 198 20.40 5.70 10.28
C THR A 198 19.65 4.53 10.92
N ASP A 199 19.87 4.28 12.23
CA ASP A 199 19.03 3.38 13.03
C ASP A 199 17.67 4.05 13.32
N THR A 200 16.72 3.87 12.41
CA THR A 200 15.37 4.45 12.52
C THR A 200 14.54 3.84 13.64
N THR A 201 14.84 2.60 14.07
CA THR A 201 14.14 1.94 15.18
C THR A 201 14.41 2.67 16.49
N ARG A 202 15.68 2.94 16.81
CA ARG A 202 16.03 3.73 17.99
C ARG A 202 15.49 5.16 17.93
N MET A 203 15.44 5.73 16.73
CA MET A 203 14.88 7.06 16.52
C MET A 203 13.38 7.08 16.88
N LEU A 204 12.62 6.06 16.45
CA LEU A 204 11.20 5.95 16.75
C LEU A 204 10.94 5.66 18.24
N TRP A 205 11.71 4.80 18.87
CA TRP A 205 11.59 4.57 20.32
C TRP A 205 11.78 5.85 21.10
N LYS A 206 12.83 6.62 20.78
CA LYS A 206 13.07 7.93 21.40
C LYS A 206 11.91 8.91 21.15
N ALA A 207 11.37 8.96 19.92
CA ALA A 207 10.24 9.80 19.59
C ALA A 207 8.99 9.44 20.45
N LEU A 208 8.69 8.18 20.63
CA LEU A 208 7.57 7.73 21.47
C LEU A 208 7.80 8.00 22.96
N ASP A 209 9.03 7.86 23.46
CA ASP A 209 9.42 8.20 24.83
C ASP A 209 9.30 9.72 25.10
N GLU A 210 9.50 10.54 24.07
CA GLU A 210 9.34 12.01 24.10
C GLU A 210 7.90 12.46 23.78
N ASP A 211 6.92 11.54 23.82
CA ASP A 211 5.50 11.78 23.52
C ASP A 211 5.23 12.40 22.13
N LYS A 212 6.11 12.15 21.15
CA LYS A 212 5.88 12.52 19.75
C LYS A 212 4.76 11.69 19.12
N ARG A 213 4.03 12.31 18.20
CA ARG A 213 2.93 11.66 17.47
C ARG A 213 3.48 10.99 16.23
N VAL A 214 3.30 9.66 16.13
CA VAL A 214 3.84 8.83 15.06
C VAL A 214 2.69 8.22 14.27
N LEU A 215 2.75 8.34 12.93
CA LEU A 215 1.80 7.74 12.00
C LEU A 215 2.51 6.69 11.13
N LEU A 216 1.99 5.46 11.15
CA LEU A 216 2.49 4.36 10.31
C LEU A 216 1.64 4.28 9.05
N GLU A 217 2.27 4.51 7.92
CA GLU A 217 1.66 4.48 6.60
C GLU A 217 1.82 3.11 5.97
N GLY A 218 0.72 2.35 5.89
CA GLY A 218 0.68 1.05 5.22
C GLY A 218 0.80 1.15 3.70
N ALA A 219 1.29 0.08 3.10
CA ALA A 219 1.37 -0.09 1.65
C ALA A 219 0.40 -1.19 1.20
N GLN A 220 -0.07 -1.12 -0.04
CA GLN A 220 -1.04 -2.05 -0.65
C GLN A 220 -2.34 -2.16 0.19
N GLY A 221 -2.95 -3.35 0.27
CA GLY A 221 -4.16 -3.63 1.04
C GLY A 221 -4.12 -5.01 1.67
N SER A 222 -4.91 -5.22 2.72
CA SER A 222 -4.88 -6.46 3.54
C SER A 222 -5.25 -7.71 2.76
N MET A 223 -6.08 -7.60 1.71
CA MET A 223 -6.37 -8.72 0.81
C MET A 223 -5.22 -9.07 -0.14
N LEU A 224 -4.14 -8.29 -0.13
CA LEU A 224 -2.87 -8.55 -0.82
C LEU A 224 -1.76 -8.97 0.14
N ASP A 225 -2.05 -9.18 1.42
CA ASP A 225 -1.08 -9.64 2.43
C ASP A 225 -0.53 -11.02 2.07
N ILE A 226 0.78 -11.25 2.30
CA ILE A 226 1.46 -12.49 1.92
C ILE A 226 0.87 -13.72 2.64
N ASP A 227 0.43 -13.57 3.89
CA ASP A 227 -0.08 -14.65 4.72
C ASP A 227 -1.61 -14.73 4.72
N HIS A 228 -2.29 -13.59 4.66
CA HIS A 228 -3.74 -13.47 4.87
C HIS A 228 -4.53 -13.04 3.64
N GLY A 229 -3.85 -12.69 2.55
CA GLY A 229 -4.47 -12.27 1.29
C GLY A 229 -4.89 -13.42 0.40
N THR A 230 -5.29 -13.06 -0.82
CA THR A 230 -5.75 -14.00 -1.87
C THR A 230 -4.58 -14.69 -2.58
N TYR A 231 -3.79 -15.45 -1.83
CA TYR A 231 -2.64 -16.19 -2.35
C TYR A 231 -3.03 -17.11 -3.53
N PRO A 232 -2.20 -17.22 -4.61
CA PRO A 232 -0.87 -16.64 -4.78
C PRO A 232 -0.85 -15.21 -5.34
N TYR A 233 -2.00 -14.61 -5.60
CA TYR A 233 -2.15 -13.27 -6.20
C TYR A 233 -2.10 -12.19 -5.12
N VAL A 234 -0.96 -12.08 -4.46
CA VAL A 234 -0.66 -11.18 -3.33
C VAL A 234 0.66 -10.44 -3.55
N THR A 235 0.95 -9.46 -2.71
CA THR A 235 2.30 -8.87 -2.63
C THR A 235 3.21 -9.72 -1.74
N SER A 236 4.51 -9.51 -1.81
CA SER A 236 5.50 -10.31 -1.05
C SER A 236 5.79 -9.72 0.35
N SER A 237 4.97 -8.79 0.81
CA SER A 237 5.13 -8.16 2.13
C SER A 237 3.89 -8.34 2.98
N SER A 238 4.05 -8.21 4.31
CA SER A 238 2.92 -8.10 5.22
C SER A 238 2.33 -6.69 5.13
N THR A 239 1.03 -6.62 4.81
CA THR A 239 0.29 -5.37 4.57
C THR A 239 -0.70 -5.04 5.68
N ILE A 240 -0.81 -5.90 6.69
CA ILE A 240 -1.67 -5.74 7.86
C ILE A 240 -1.00 -4.90 8.95
N SER A 241 -1.79 -4.45 9.94
CA SER A 241 -1.32 -3.62 11.05
C SER A 241 -0.15 -4.22 11.83
N ALA A 242 -0.17 -5.54 12.08
CA ALA A 242 0.94 -6.25 12.73
C ALA A 242 2.24 -6.15 11.90
N GLY A 243 2.15 -6.23 10.57
CA GLY A 243 3.28 -6.05 9.66
C GLY A 243 3.89 -4.64 9.74
N ALA A 244 3.09 -3.62 10.01
CA ALA A 244 3.57 -2.26 10.19
C ALA A 244 4.48 -2.13 11.42
N LEU A 245 4.13 -2.78 12.53
CA LEU A 245 4.95 -2.80 13.74
C LEU A 245 6.29 -3.52 13.50
N ILE A 246 6.25 -4.71 12.88
CA ILE A 246 7.46 -5.47 12.53
C ILE A 246 8.38 -4.64 11.63
N GLY A 247 7.80 -3.99 10.62
CA GLY A 247 8.54 -3.21 9.64
C GLY A 247 9.21 -1.95 10.16
N LEU A 248 8.92 -1.54 11.40
CA LEU A 248 9.48 -0.36 12.06
C LEU A 248 10.16 -0.67 13.41
N GLY A 249 10.07 -1.93 13.86
CA GLY A 249 10.66 -2.36 15.13
C GLY A 249 9.91 -1.85 16.36
N LEU A 250 8.58 -1.69 16.24
CA LEU A 250 7.70 -1.29 17.34
C LEU A 250 7.06 -2.53 17.98
N ASN A 251 6.80 -2.47 19.27
CA ASN A 251 6.10 -3.54 19.97
C ASN A 251 4.58 -3.30 20.00
N PRO A 252 3.74 -4.37 20.20
CA PRO A 252 2.30 -4.22 20.18
C PRO A 252 1.72 -3.25 21.22
N LYS A 253 2.43 -2.98 22.32
CA LYS A 253 1.97 -2.04 23.36
C LYS A 253 2.10 -0.58 22.95
N GLU A 254 2.88 -0.31 21.90
CA GLU A 254 3.07 1.01 21.30
C GLU A 254 2.04 1.33 20.21
N THR A 255 1.09 0.41 19.95
CA THR A 255 0.00 0.60 18.98
C THR A 255 -1.03 1.59 19.52
N GLY A 256 -1.31 2.63 18.75
CA GLY A 256 -2.40 3.58 18.92
C GLY A 256 -3.66 3.15 18.17
N ASN A 257 -4.34 4.11 17.52
CA ASN A 257 -5.53 3.82 16.72
C ASN A 257 -5.14 3.17 15.37
N ILE A 258 -5.93 2.21 14.95
CA ILE A 258 -5.77 1.56 13.64
C ILE A 258 -6.93 1.96 12.75
N ILE A 259 -6.63 2.69 11.67
CA ILE A 259 -7.61 3.22 10.73
C ILE A 259 -7.56 2.40 9.43
N GLY A 260 -8.67 1.75 9.09
CA GLY A 260 -8.84 1.01 7.85
C GLY A 260 -9.35 1.90 6.72
N ILE A 261 -8.60 1.95 5.62
CA ILE A 261 -9.01 2.69 4.43
C ILE A 261 -9.76 1.76 3.49
N VAL A 262 -10.97 2.13 3.12
CA VAL A 262 -11.88 1.36 2.28
C VAL A 262 -12.55 2.27 1.24
N LYS A 263 -12.73 1.79 0.02
CA LYS A 263 -13.57 2.47 -0.97
C LYS A 263 -15.04 2.11 -0.76
N ALA A 264 -15.92 3.00 -1.18
CA ALA A 264 -17.37 2.73 -1.25
C ALA A 264 -17.74 1.61 -2.26
N TYR A 265 -16.78 1.08 -2.97
CA TYR A 265 -16.87 -0.05 -3.92
C TYR A 265 -15.54 -0.82 -3.86
N THR A 266 -15.39 -1.85 -4.67
CA THR A 266 -14.15 -2.65 -4.66
C THR A 266 -13.39 -2.51 -5.97
N THR A 267 -12.07 -2.48 -5.90
CA THR A 267 -11.20 -2.54 -7.08
C THR A 267 -10.06 -3.51 -6.86
N ARG A 268 -9.58 -4.11 -7.95
CA ARG A 268 -8.41 -4.97 -7.93
C ARG A 268 -7.55 -4.75 -9.18
N VAL A 269 -6.22 -4.74 -9.01
CA VAL A 269 -5.25 -4.79 -10.12
C VAL A 269 -4.71 -6.21 -10.22
N GLY A 270 -4.53 -6.69 -11.46
CA GLY A 270 -3.96 -8.01 -11.72
C GLY A 270 -4.95 -9.17 -11.58
N ASN A 271 -4.40 -10.37 -11.58
CA ASN A 271 -5.14 -11.61 -11.56
C ASN A 271 -5.62 -12.00 -10.15
N GLY A 272 -6.35 -13.10 -10.06
CA GLY A 272 -6.85 -13.69 -8.82
C GLY A 272 -8.31 -13.39 -8.54
N ALA A 273 -8.83 -14.02 -7.49
CA ALA A 273 -10.23 -13.99 -7.10
C ALA A 273 -10.71 -12.56 -6.81
N PHE A 274 -11.87 -12.22 -7.34
CA PHE A 274 -12.57 -10.98 -7.09
C PHE A 274 -14.07 -11.24 -7.12
N PRO A 275 -14.65 -11.72 -6.01
CA PRO A 275 -16.03 -12.19 -5.98
C PRO A 275 -17.07 -11.18 -6.47
N THR A 276 -16.87 -9.91 -6.15
CA THR A 276 -17.80 -8.83 -6.49
C THR A 276 -17.47 -8.10 -7.78
N GLU A 277 -16.55 -8.63 -8.62
CA GLU A 277 -16.23 -8.04 -9.92
C GLU A 277 -17.47 -7.90 -10.79
N ASP A 278 -17.74 -6.72 -11.26
CA ASP A 278 -18.81 -6.42 -12.21
C ASP A 278 -18.20 -6.12 -13.58
N LYS A 279 -18.44 -7.03 -14.55
CA LYS A 279 -17.98 -6.89 -15.93
C LYS A 279 -19.02 -6.26 -16.85
N GLY A 280 -20.16 -5.86 -16.28
CA GLY A 280 -21.26 -5.19 -16.98
C GLY A 280 -21.16 -3.68 -16.96
N GLU A 281 -22.26 -3.03 -17.26
CA GLU A 281 -22.38 -1.58 -17.37
C GLU A 281 -22.07 -0.85 -16.05
N ASP A 282 -22.47 -1.42 -14.92
CA ASP A 282 -22.23 -0.81 -13.60
C ASP A 282 -20.72 -0.79 -13.28
N GLY A 283 -19.99 -1.89 -13.51
CA GLY A 283 -18.55 -1.95 -13.30
C GLY A 283 -17.79 -1.00 -14.22
N GLU A 284 -18.21 -0.86 -15.48
CA GLU A 284 -17.64 0.12 -16.40
C GLU A 284 -17.93 1.56 -15.96
N LYS A 285 -19.13 1.85 -15.51
CA LYS A 285 -19.52 3.17 -14.97
C LYS A 285 -18.69 3.53 -13.74
N ILE A 286 -18.53 2.61 -12.78
CA ILE A 286 -17.64 2.77 -11.61
C ILE A 286 -16.21 3.09 -12.07
N ALA A 287 -15.67 2.32 -13.02
CA ALA A 287 -14.31 2.49 -13.52
C ALA A 287 -14.08 3.85 -14.19
N GLN A 288 -15.06 4.34 -14.95
CA GLN A 288 -15.00 5.62 -15.64
C GLN A 288 -15.09 6.80 -14.68
N ILE A 289 -16.11 6.83 -13.82
CA ILE A 289 -16.30 7.90 -12.83
C ILE A 289 -15.13 7.93 -11.85
N GLY A 290 -14.73 6.75 -11.33
CA GLY A 290 -13.64 6.60 -10.39
C GLY A 290 -12.25 6.82 -10.99
N LYS A 291 -12.13 6.93 -12.33
CA LYS A 291 -10.84 7.00 -13.06
C LYS A 291 -9.90 5.89 -12.60
N GLU A 292 -10.41 4.65 -12.60
CA GLU A 292 -9.74 3.51 -12.00
C GLU A 292 -8.61 2.97 -12.91
N ILE A 293 -7.48 3.69 -12.89
CA ILE A 293 -6.24 3.34 -13.58
C ILE A 293 -5.11 3.30 -12.54
N GLY A 294 -4.34 2.23 -12.54
CA GLY A 294 -3.22 2.05 -11.61
C GLY A 294 -2.09 3.06 -11.86
N VAL A 295 -1.76 3.86 -10.86
CA VAL A 295 -0.71 4.92 -10.96
C VAL A 295 0.66 4.33 -11.30
N SER A 296 1.00 3.20 -10.70
CA SER A 296 2.32 2.57 -10.86
C SER A 296 2.45 1.74 -12.14
N THR A 297 1.36 1.26 -12.71
CA THR A 297 1.38 0.30 -13.83
C THR A 297 0.65 0.78 -15.08
N GLY A 298 -0.14 1.85 -14.99
CA GLY A 298 -1.03 2.29 -16.07
C GLY A 298 -2.16 1.31 -16.42
N ARG A 299 -2.30 0.18 -15.69
CA ARG A 299 -3.33 -0.84 -15.96
C ARG A 299 -4.70 -0.36 -15.48
N LYS A 300 -5.74 -0.71 -16.23
CA LYS A 300 -7.12 -0.57 -15.76
C LYS A 300 -7.32 -1.45 -14.54
N ARG A 301 -7.98 -0.91 -13.52
CA ARG A 301 -8.43 -1.69 -12.37
C ARG A 301 -9.72 -2.41 -12.71
N ARG A 302 -9.84 -3.65 -12.31
CA ARG A 302 -11.09 -4.39 -12.26
C ARG A 302 -11.95 -3.73 -11.19
N CYS A 303 -13.22 -3.50 -11.47
CA CYS A 303 -14.15 -2.81 -10.57
C CYS A 303 -15.34 -3.71 -10.24
N GLY A 304 -15.92 -3.49 -9.08
CA GLY A 304 -17.11 -4.20 -8.64
C GLY A 304 -17.70 -3.60 -7.38
N TRP A 305 -18.76 -4.21 -6.90
CA TRP A 305 -19.53 -3.73 -5.75
C TRP A 305 -18.77 -3.93 -4.43
N PHE A 306 -19.22 -3.24 -3.39
CA PHE A 306 -18.64 -3.34 -2.06
C PHE A 306 -18.72 -4.78 -1.53
N ASP A 307 -17.61 -5.33 -1.05
CA ASP A 307 -17.49 -6.66 -0.50
C ASP A 307 -17.40 -6.60 1.03
N ALA A 308 -18.55 -6.74 1.69
CA ALA A 308 -18.61 -6.64 3.14
C ALA A 308 -17.98 -7.86 3.83
N VAL A 309 -17.93 -9.03 3.17
CA VAL A 309 -17.27 -10.23 3.73
C VAL A 309 -15.78 -10.00 3.82
N ALA A 310 -15.16 -9.52 2.74
CA ALA A 310 -13.74 -9.19 2.71
C ALA A 310 -13.40 -8.07 3.70
N VAL A 311 -14.21 -7.01 3.76
CA VAL A 311 -14.00 -5.88 4.68
C VAL A 311 -14.13 -6.30 6.14
N ARG A 312 -15.13 -7.11 6.51
CA ARG A 312 -15.29 -7.63 7.87
C ARG A 312 -14.11 -8.50 8.29
N TYR A 313 -13.64 -9.38 7.40
CA TYR A 313 -12.46 -10.21 7.63
C TYR A 313 -11.23 -9.34 7.91
N THR A 314 -10.95 -8.37 7.05
CA THR A 314 -9.76 -7.52 7.19
C THR A 314 -9.89 -6.53 8.33
N ALA A 315 -11.09 -6.07 8.68
CA ALA A 315 -11.34 -5.24 9.85
C ALA A 315 -10.95 -5.96 11.14
N ARG A 316 -11.38 -7.21 11.28
CA ARG A 316 -11.02 -8.06 12.43
C ARG A 316 -9.52 -8.39 12.45
N LEU A 317 -8.96 -8.76 11.30
CA LEU A 317 -7.53 -9.09 11.14
C LEU A 317 -6.61 -7.96 11.59
N ASN A 318 -6.98 -6.72 11.27
CA ASN A 318 -6.20 -5.55 11.62
C ASN A 318 -6.52 -4.98 13.02
N GLY A 319 -7.64 -5.36 13.62
CA GLY A 319 -8.11 -4.78 14.89
C GLY A 319 -8.48 -3.31 14.75
N LEU A 320 -9.31 -2.97 13.75
CA LEU A 320 -9.61 -1.58 13.42
C LEU A 320 -10.40 -0.86 14.51
N ASP A 321 -10.01 0.38 14.79
CA ASP A 321 -10.76 1.32 15.62
C ASP A 321 -11.73 2.17 14.81
N ALA A 322 -11.42 2.43 13.53
CA ALA A 322 -12.24 3.25 12.65
C ALA A 322 -12.04 2.90 11.16
N LEU A 323 -13.04 3.24 10.35
CA LEU A 323 -12.98 3.23 8.88
C LEU A 323 -12.82 4.64 8.33
N SER A 324 -12.05 4.74 7.24
CA SER A 324 -12.08 5.88 6.33
C SER A 324 -12.68 5.44 5.01
N LEU A 325 -13.91 5.88 4.74
CA LEU A 325 -14.65 5.56 3.54
C LEU A 325 -14.28 6.52 2.41
N MET A 326 -13.69 5.98 1.36
CA MET A 326 -13.14 6.74 0.24
C MET A 326 -14.05 6.65 -0.98
N LYS A 327 -14.03 7.71 -1.79
CA LYS A 327 -14.66 7.73 -3.11
C LYS A 327 -16.18 7.48 -3.09
N LEU A 328 -16.87 8.00 -2.10
CA LEU A 328 -18.33 7.91 -2.01
C LEU A 328 -19.01 8.57 -3.22
N ASP A 329 -18.41 9.65 -3.74
CA ASP A 329 -18.80 10.41 -4.92
C ASP A 329 -18.82 9.59 -6.23
N VAL A 330 -18.08 8.49 -6.29
CA VAL A 330 -18.06 7.63 -7.48
C VAL A 330 -19.38 6.90 -7.69
N LEU A 331 -20.18 6.75 -6.62
CA LEU A 331 -21.50 6.14 -6.67
C LEU A 331 -22.64 7.16 -6.91
N ASP A 332 -22.32 8.44 -7.18
CA ASP A 332 -23.31 9.45 -7.56
C ASP A 332 -24.07 9.05 -8.83
N GLY A 333 -25.37 9.21 -8.81
CA GLY A 333 -26.25 8.96 -9.97
C GLY A 333 -26.45 7.47 -10.31
N PHE A 334 -26.21 6.56 -9.38
CA PHE A 334 -26.69 5.19 -9.47
C PHE A 334 -28.09 5.09 -8.89
N GLU A 335 -29.01 4.42 -9.59
CA GLU A 335 -30.37 4.18 -9.08
C GLU A 335 -30.37 3.15 -7.95
N LYS A 336 -29.57 2.07 -8.12
CA LYS A 336 -29.37 1.01 -7.16
C LYS A 336 -27.88 0.78 -6.91
N ILE A 337 -27.55 0.49 -5.68
CA ILE A 337 -26.18 0.17 -5.22
C ILE A 337 -26.23 -1.19 -4.54
N LYS A 338 -25.26 -2.05 -4.84
CA LYS A 338 -25.21 -3.42 -4.30
C LYS A 338 -24.12 -3.53 -3.25
N ILE A 339 -24.40 -4.29 -2.19
CA ILE A 339 -23.44 -4.69 -1.17
C ILE A 339 -23.42 -6.22 -1.11
N CYS A 340 -22.25 -6.83 -1.31
CA CYS A 340 -22.08 -8.26 -1.08
C CYS A 340 -22.02 -8.51 0.44
N ARG A 341 -23.10 -9.06 1.01
CA ARG A 341 -23.25 -9.32 2.45
C ARG A 341 -22.74 -10.69 2.87
N ALA A 342 -22.75 -11.66 1.94
CA ALA A 342 -22.37 -13.05 2.13
C ALA A 342 -21.92 -13.66 0.80
N TYR A 343 -21.39 -14.88 0.84
CA TYR A 343 -21.12 -15.67 -0.35
C TYR A 343 -21.97 -16.94 -0.36
N GLU A 344 -22.37 -17.39 -1.55
CA GLU A 344 -22.80 -18.76 -1.77
C GLU A 344 -21.55 -19.58 -2.10
N TYR A 345 -21.32 -20.65 -1.36
CA TYR A 345 -20.18 -21.54 -1.50
C TYR A 345 -20.60 -22.98 -1.27
N LYS A 346 -20.46 -23.83 -2.29
CA LYS A 346 -20.84 -25.25 -2.25
C LYS A 346 -22.28 -25.50 -1.78
N GLY A 347 -23.21 -24.65 -2.24
CA GLY A 347 -24.64 -24.75 -1.91
C GLY A 347 -25.00 -24.19 -0.52
N MET A 348 -24.12 -23.51 0.16
CA MET A 348 -24.36 -22.89 1.47
C MET A 348 -24.05 -21.41 1.43
N GLU A 349 -24.84 -20.62 2.15
CA GLU A 349 -24.51 -19.24 2.45
C GLU A 349 -23.43 -19.19 3.54
N ILE A 350 -22.32 -18.49 3.26
CA ILE A 350 -21.20 -18.29 4.18
C ILE A 350 -20.88 -16.81 4.34
N ASP A 351 -20.31 -16.44 5.47
CA ASP A 351 -19.93 -15.07 5.81
C ASP A 351 -18.43 -14.91 6.12
N TYR A 352 -17.63 -15.84 5.65
CA TYR A 352 -16.16 -15.89 5.79
C TYR A 352 -15.46 -16.08 4.45
N ILE A 353 -14.13 -15.86 4.41
CA ILE A 353 -13.27 -16.08 3.24
C ILE A 353 -12.82 -17.54 3.19
N PRO A 354 -13.28 -18.36 2.22
CA PRO A 354 -12.75 -19.70 2.03
C PRO A 354 -11.39 -19.67 1.31
N SER A 355 -10.63 -20.77 1.42
CA SER A 355 -9.30 -20.87 0.78
C SER A 355 -9.35 -20.85 -0.75
N ASP A 356 -10.45 -21.29 -1.34
CA ASP A 356 -10.73 -21.28 -2.78
C ASP A 356 -11.76 -20.20 -3.16
N LEU A 357 -11.45 -18.95 -2.81
CA LEU A 357 -12.30 -17.78 -3.03
C LEU A 357 -12.75 -17.60 -4.51
N GLU A 358 -12.08 -18.24 -5.46
CA GLU A 358 -12.46 -18.21 -6.87
C GLU A 358 -13.80 -18.94 -7.16
N ASN A 359 -14.24 -19.81 -6.25
CA ASN A 359 -15.43 -20.64 -6.40
C ASN A 359 -16.65 -20.14 -5.62
N VAL A 360 -16.60 -18.93 -5.08
CA VAL A 360 -17.76 -18.34 -4.43
C VAL A 360 -18.60 -17.51 -5.40
N GLN A 361 -19.88 -17.36 -5.09
CA GLN A 361 -20.77 -16.41 -5.74
C GLN A 361 -21.23 -15.37 -4.73
N PRO A 362 -21.17 -14.06 -5.07
CA PRO A 362 -21.59 -13.01 -4.15
C PRO A 362 -23.12 -13.01 -3.96
N ILE A 363 -23.55 -12.90 -2.70
CA ILE A 363 -24.95 -12.68 -2.34
C ILE A 363 -25.11 -11.20 -2.03
N TYR A 364 -25.85 -10.50 -2.89
CA TYR A 364 -26.05 -9.07 -2.79
C TYR A 364 -27.31 -8.71 -2.03
N GLU A 365 -27.24 -7.59 -1.30
CA GLU A 365 -28.39 -6.76 -0.99
C GLU A 365 -28.34 -5.50 -1.84
N GLU A 366 -29.50 -5.00 -2.25
CA GLU A 366 -29.64 -3.76 -3.04
C GLU A 366 -30.16 -2.64 -2.15
N MET A 367 -29.56 -1.46 -2.32
CA MET A 367 -29.99 -0.22 -1.68
C MET A 367 -30.31 0.84 -2.73
N ASP A 368 -31.17 1.78 -2.39
CA ASP A 368 -31.41 2.94 -3.24
C ASP A 368 -30.18 3.83 -3.29
N GLY A 369 -29.83 4.28 -4.48
CA GLY A 369 -28.74 5.22 -4.70
C GLY A 369 -29.12 6.66 -4.34
N TRP A 370 -28.26 7.57 -4.70
CA TRP A 370 -28.41 9.01 -4.45
C TRP A 370 -27.95 9.84 -5.65
N ASP A 371 -28.38 11.10 -5.73
CA ASP A 371 -28.05 11.98 -6.85
C ASP A 371 -26.58 12.43 -6.78
N LYS A 372 -26.18 13.08 -5.69
CA LYS A 372 -24.85 13.69 -5.60
C LYS A 372 -24.37 13.87 -4.16
N VAL A 373 -23.12 13.43 -3.90
CA VAL A 373 -22.37 13.75 -2.67
C VAL A 373 -21.07 14.49 -2.98
N PHE A 374 -20.68 14.62 -4.25
CA PHE A 374 -19.42 15.24 -4.65
C PHE A 374 -19.22 16.62 -4.00
N GLY A 375 -18.13 16.78 -3.23
CA GLY A 375 -17.71 18.03 -2.61
C GLY A 375 -18.46 18.40 -1.32
N ILE A 376 -19.38 17.56 -0.82
CA ILE A 376 -20.05 17.78 0.47
C ILE A 376 -19.04 17.59 1.61
N LYS A 377 -19.01 18.57 2.54
CA LYS A 377 -18.06 18.61 3.68
C LYS A 377 -18.74 18.41 5.05
N ASP A 378 -20.05 18.34 5.07
CA ASP A 378 -20.87 18.20 6.28
C ASP A 378 -21.72 16.93 6.16
N TYR A 379 -21.66 16.07 7.18
CA TYR A 379 -22.43 14.81 7.22
C TYR A 379 -23.93 15.04 7.15
N ASP A 380 -24.42 16.10 7.82
CA ASP A 380 -25.85 16.38 7.85
C ASP A 380 -26.42 16.75 6.48
N LEU A 381 -25.58 17.26 5.58
CA LEU A 381 -25.94 17.61 4.20
C LEU A 381 -25.91 16.42 3.23
N LEU A 382 -25.43 15.26 3.66
CA LEU A 382 -25.46 14.05 2.82
C LEU A 382 -26.89 13.60 2.56
N PRO A 383 -27.22 13.12 1.33
CA PRO A 383 -28.50 12.49 1.04
C PRO A 383 -28.82 11.34 2.01
N GLU A 384 -30.08 11.18 2.36
CA GLU A 384 -30.51 10.13 3.31
C GLU A 384 -30.12 8.71 2.87
N ASN A 385 -30.15 8.42 1.56
CA ASN A 385 -29.73 7.12 1.05
C ASN A 385 -28.21 6.91 1.20
N ALA A 386 -27.40 7.97 1.05
CA ALA A 386 -25.96 7.90 1.31
C ALA A 386 -25.67 7.61 2.80
N LYS A 387 -26.40 8.27 3.71
CA LYS A 387 -26.31 8.00 5.17
C LYS A 387 -26.70 6.56 5.50
N LYS A 388 -27.81 6.07 4.90
CA LYS A 388 -28.23 4.66 5.07
C LYS A 388 -27.19 3.68 4.56
N TYR A 389 -26.57 3.96 3.41
CA TYR A 389 -25.49 3.17 2.86
C TYR A 389 -24.29 3.10 3.82
N ILE A 390 -23.83 4.25 4.33
CA ILE A 390 -22.73 4.33 5.30
C ILE A 390 -23.06 3.52 6.56
N ALA A 391 -24.25 3.71 7.13
CA ALA A 391 -24.70 3.00 8.32
C ALA A 391 -24.73 1.47 8.09
N ARG A 392 -25.15 1.04 6.88
CA ARG A 392 -25.17 -0.37 6.53
C ARG A 392 -23.78 -0.96 6.38
N LEU A 393 -22.81 -0.21 5.81
CA LEU A 393 -21.42 -0.61 5.75
C LEU A 393 -20.81 -0.78 7.17
N GLU A 394 -21.10 0.15 8.07
CA GLU A 394 -20.67 0.05 9.48
C GLU A 394 -21.20 -1.21 10.16
N GLU A 395 -22.48 -1.50 9.97
CA GLU A 395 -23.12 -2.69 10.54
C GLU A 395 -22.46 -3.97 10.03
N LEU A 396 -22.25 -4.09 8.72
CA LEU A 396 -21.66 -5.27 8.08
C LEU A 396 -20.18 -5.44 8.40
N ALA A 397 -19.43 -4.34 8.48
CA ALA A 397 -18.02 -4.35 8.81
C ALA A 397 -17.75 -4.52 10.33
N GLY A 398 -18.70 -4.15 11.17
CA GLY A 398 -18.57 -4.14 12.64
C GLY A 398 -17.66 -3.02 13.16
N VAL A 399 -17.39 -1.98 12.36
CA VAL A 399 -16.50 -0.85 12.68
C VAL A 399 -17.12 0.46 12.20
N LYS A 400 -17.00 1.53 13.00
CA LYS A 400 -17.54 2.84 12.68
C LYS A 400 -16.72 3.59 11.63
N VAL A 401 -17.41 4.29 10.74
CA VAL A 401 -16.81 5.24 9.81
C VAL A 401 -16.50 6.54 10.55
N LYS A 402 -15.27 6.99 10.48
CA LYS A 402 -14.81 8.26 11.08
C LYS A 402 -14.47 9.32 10.03
N TYR A 403 -14.11 8.88 8.84
CA TYR A 403 -13.73 9.77 7.75
C TYR A 403 -14.47 9.38 6.48
N ILE A 404 -15.04 10.37 5.75
CA ILE A 404 -15.75 10.14 4.50
C ILE A 404 -15.18 11.07 3.43
N SER A 405 -14.63 10.49 2.37
CA SER A 405 -14.11 11.25 1.23
C SER A 405 -15.20 11.39 0.17
N THR A 406 -15.52 12.63 -0.18
CA THR A 406 -16.55 13.00 -1.15
C THR A 406 -16.01 13.58 -2.44
N SER A 407 -14.69 13.68 -2.60
CA SER A 407 -14.00 14.05 -3.84
C SER A 407 -12.51 13.68 -3.77
N PRO A 408 -11.72 13.85 -4.85
CA PRO A 408 -10.26 13.66 -4.81
C PRO A 408 -9.50 14.68 -3.95
N GLU A 409 -10.08 15.87 -3.72
CA GLU A 409 -9.41 16.96 -3.00
C GLU A 409 -9.23 16.67 -1.50
N ARG A 410 -8.10 17.11 -0.93
CA ARG A 410 -7.75 16.92 0.50
C ARG A 410 -8.88 17.37 1.44
N ASP A 411 -9.44 18.56 1.19
CA ASP A 411 -10.37 19.22 2.10
C ASP A 411 -11.81 18.74 1.96
N ASP A 412 -12.10 17.90 0.96
CA ASP A 412 -13.39 17.27 0.77
C ASP A 412 -13.43 15.94 1.52
N THR A 413 -13.21 16.04 2.82
CA THR A 413 -13.23 14.90 3.77
C THR A 413 -14.05 15.30 5.00
N ILE A 414 -15.17 14.61 5.21
CA ILE A 414 -16.01 14.74 6.41
C ILE A 414 -15.32 13.96 7.54
N ILE A 415 -15.25 14.56 8.73
CA ILE A 415 -14.73 13.92 9.96
C ILE A 415 -15.89 13.84 10.95
N LEU A 416 -16.21 12.63 11.43
CA LEU A 416 -17.29 12.33 12.37
C LEU A 416 -16.78 12.24 13.81
#